data_9264ded1cc7ffc00de43507bcd68f7da
#
_entry.id   9264ded1cc7ffc00de43507bcd68f7da
#
_cell.length_a   1.000
_cell.length_b   1.000
_cell.length_c   1.000
_cell.angle_alpha   90.00
_cell.angle_beta   90.00
_cell.angle_gamma   90.00
#
_symmetry.space_group_name_H-M   'P 1'
#
loop_
_entity.id
_entity.type
_entity.pdbx_description
1 polymer ?
#
loop_
_entity_poly.entity_id
_entity_poly.type
_entity_poly.pdbx_seq_one_letter_code
_entity_poly.pdbx_strand_id
1 'polypeptide(L)'
;MSMKDKPLYRQIFDVLYAGIFEGRYVDGRLPTDGQLVRRFKTTRTTVSKAMHELEAAGLITRHPGAGSFVRPTSRAHGAFVSTLIAGLGDTEFFEPICAQIAQSCHACNLNLLWGPESHSTAISRDMPLNHVVEHFARQQVRGVFFAPDEGANERNCQVAELLTKAGIAVILLDRDIVPFPKQSSYDLVGIDNVNAGYQQAQHLIECGCKRLLYVTRPDQLWTKAARIQGFRMAVENAGLSFSGRQVCIGDTTSLAFCKNLLKQKPDGIVCFHDPIAAHLLQHFQKLKIDVPGKIKIIGLDDVSYSQFLPIPITTLRQPCRSIGTHAAELMALRINNDKHPPRRILFETQLIVRQSSSPSS
;
A
#
# COMPACT_ATOMS: atom_id res chain seq x y z
N MET A 1 -7.27 31.12 19.13
CA MET A 1 -7.56 31.39 20.55
C MET A 1 -6.26 31.22 21.32
N SER A 2 -5.77 32.28 21.96
CA SER A 2 -4.51 32.26 22.75
C SER A 2 -4.69 31.34 23.96
N MET A 3 -3.60 30.68 24.43
CA MET A 3 -3.62 29.85 25.66
C MET A 3 -4.15 30.61 26.90
N LYS A 4 -4.11 31.95 26.89
CA LYS A 4 -4.60 32.81 27.99
C LYS A 4 -6.13 32.93 28.07
N ASP A 5 -6.88 32.55 27.04
CA ASP A 5 -8.35 32.69 26.98
C ASP A 5 -9.12 31.43 27.47
N LYS A 6 -8.39 30.36 27.81
CA LYS A 6 -9.00 29.10 28.29
C LYS A 6 -9.17 29.14 29.81
N PRO A 7 -10.19 28.47 30.36
CA PRO A 7 -10.34 28.26 31.81
C PRO A 7 -9.08 27.64 32.41
N LEU A 8 -8.67 28.05 33.61
CA LEU A 8 -7.39 27.69 34.20
C LEU A 8 -7.20 26.16 34.40
N TYR A 9 -8.26 25.43 34.71
CA TYR A 9 -8.20 23.97 34.77
C TYR A 9 -7.85 23.36 33.41
N ARG A 10 -8.29 23.95 32.31
CA ARG A 10 -7.97 23.48 30.94
C ARG A 10 -6.53 23.79 30.59
N GLN A 11 -6.00 24.91 31.02
CA GLN A 11 -4.57 25.21 30.83
C GLN A 11 -3.68 24.22 31.63
N ILE A 12 -4.08 23.85 32.84
CA ILE A 12 -3.40 22.82 33.65
C ILE A 12 -3.47 21.46 32.91
N PHE A 13 -4.63 21.10 32.44
CA PHE A 13 -4.84 19.88 31.63
C PHE A 13 -3.89 19.87 30.43
N ASP A 14 -3.90 20.93 29.60
CA ASP A 14 -3.09 21.03 28.38
C ASP A 14 -1.57 20.92 28.68
N VAL A 15 -1.08 21.53 29.76
CA VAL A 15 0.32 21.47 30.18
C VAL A 15 0.72 20.08 30.69
N LEU A 16 -0.12 19.44 31.49
CA LEU A 16 0.13 18.08 32.00
C LEU A 16 -0.01 17.06 30.82
N TYR A 17 -0.98 17.24 30.00
CA TYR A 17 -1.17 16.46 28.78
C TYR A 17 0.09 16.49 27.92
N ALA A 18 0.57 17.67 27.53
CA ALA A 18 1.81 17.81 26.77
C ALA A 18 3.01 17.14 27.48
N GLY A 19 3.13 17.32 28.80
CA GLY A 19 4.23 16.73 29.60
C GLY A 19 4.18 15.19 29.62
N ILE A 20 2.99 14.58 29.62
CA ILE A 20 2.81 13.13 29.54
C ILE A 20 3.33 12.63 28.17
N PHE A 21 2.95 13.31 27.08
CA PHE A 21 3.33 12.94 25.72
C PHE A 21 4.81 13.20 25.41
N GLU A 22 5.39 14.24 25.97
CA GLU A 22 6.82 14.54 25.82
C GLU A 22 7.72 13.66 26.72
N GLY A 23 7.14 12.74 27.49
CA GLY A 23 7.89 11.84 28.37
C GLY A 23 8.59 12.57 29.56
N ARG A 24 8.11 13.75 29.93
CA ARG A 24 8.72 14.54 31.01
C ARG A 24 8.66 13.87 32.40
N TYR A 25 7.81 12.87 32.55
CA TYR A 25 7.59 12.15 33.82
C TYR A 25 8.30 10.80 33.78
N VAL A 26 9.64 10.82 33.87
CA VAL A 26 10.54 9.66 33.71
C VAL A 26 10.16 8.49 34.62
N ASP A 27 9.75 8.80 35.89
CA ASP A 27 9.30 7.78 36.85
C ASP A 27 7.79 7.49 36.78
N GLY A 28 7.11 7.98 35.74
CA GLY A 28 5.66 7.86 35.58
C GLY A 28 4.85 8.65 36.62
N ARG A 29 5.48 9.40 37.56
CA ARG A 29 4.81 10.10 38.64
C ARG A 29 4.56 11.56 38.28
N LEU A 30 3.30 12.00 38.33
CA LEU A 30 2.95 13.41 38.15
C LEU A 30 3.27 14.24 39.43
N PRO A 31 3.45 15.57 39.27
CA PRO A 31 3.50 16.48 40.41
C PRO A 31 2.25 16.33 41.28
N THR A 32 2.44 16.45 42.59
CA THR A 32 1.33 16.38 43.53
C THR A 32 0.36 17.55 43.36
N ASP A 33 -0.91 17.38 43.75
CA ASP A 33 -1.91 18.46 43.70
C ASP A 33 -1.39 19.74 44.35
N GLY A 34 -0.66 19.63 45.50
CA GLY A 34 -0.09 20.77 46.17
C GLY A 34 1.05 21.48 45.40
N GLN A 35 1.84 20.73 44.65
CA GLN A 35 2.85 21.30 43.73
C GLN A 35 2.18 22.02 42.54
N LEU A 36 1.13 21.43 42.00
CA LEU A 36 0.35 22.05 40.90
C LEU A 36 -0.36 23.33 41.37
N VAL A 37 -0.97 23.32 42.54
CA VAL A 37 -1.59 24.53 43.15
C VAL A 37 -0.57 25.67 43.24
N ARG A 38 0.67 25.37 43.74
CA ARG A 38 1.73 26.39 43.84
C ARG A 38 2.21 26.85 42.44
N ARG A 39 2.42 25.92 41.55
CA ARG A 39 2.95 26.21 40.18
C ARG A 39 2.00 27.07 39.38
N PHE A 40 0.69 26.77 39.42
CA PHE A 40 -0.33 27.47 38.64
C PHE A 40 -1.07 28.57 39.42
N LYS A 41 -0.65 28.83 40.69
CA LYS A 41 -1.25 29.84 41.58
C LYS A 41 -2.77 29.75 41.63
N THR A 42 -3.30 28.56 41.86
CA THR A 42 -4.73 28.22 41.76
C THR A 42 -5.24 27.48 43.00
N THR A 43 -6.50 27.05 43.00
CA THR A 43 -7.09 26.30 44.10
C THR A 43 -6.98 24.77 43.87
N ARG A 44 -7.12 24.00 44.96
CA ARG A 44 -7.15 22.53 44.88
C ARG A 44 -8.28 22.01 44.01
N THR A 45 -9.43 22.68 44.05
CA THR A 45 -10.60 22.32 43.22
C THR A 45 -10.31 22.44 41.74
N THR A 46 -9.62 23.50 41.32
CA THR A 46 -9.22 23.70 39.91
C THR A 46 -8.23 22.63 39.43
N VAL A 47 -7.25 22.29 40.27
CA VAL A 47 -6.28 21.21 39.99
C VAL A 47 -6.99 19.87 39.96
N SER A 48 -7.86 19.57 40.94
CA SER A 48 -8.60 18.32 41.00
C SER A 48 -9.48 18.10 39.77
N LYS A 49 -10.09 19.17 39.23
CA LYS A 49 -10.87 19.09 37.98
C LYS A 49 -9.99 18.72 36.80
N ALA A 50 -8.82 19.33 36.65
CA ALA A 50 -7.88 18.99 35.59
C ALA A 50 -7.39 17.53 35.70
N MET A 51 -7.06 17.10 36.92
CA MET A 51 -6.62 15.75 37.21
C MET A 51 -7.72 14.71 36.95
N HIS A 52 -8.98 15.04 37.25
CA HIS A 52 -10.12 14.18 36.99
C HIS A 52 -10.37 14.03 35.46
N GLU A 53 -10.21 15.10 34.69
CA GLU A 53 -10.31 15.05 33.24
C GLU A 53 -9.17 14.18 32.62
N LEU A 54 -7.94 14.26 33.16
CA LEU A 54 -6.82 13.38 32.73
C LEU A 54 -7.09 11.92 33.10
N GLU A 55 -7.69 11.66 34.25
CA GLU A 55 -8.07 10.31 34.67
C GLU A 55 -9.23 9.75 33.84
N ALA A 56 -10.24 10.55 33.59
CA ALA A 56 -11.38 10.22 32.69
C ALA A 56 -10.93 9.98 31.25
N ALA A 57 -9.90 10.72 30.80
CA ALA A 57 -9.23 10.48 29.53
C ALA A 57 -8.32 9.23 29.52
N GLY A 58 -8.22 8.50 30.65
CA GLY A 58 -7.41 7.27 30.76
C GLY A 58 -5.90 7.50 30.79
N LEU A 59 -5.43 8.76 30.91
CA LEU A 59 -4.02 9.12 30.84
C LEU A 59 -3.27 8.91 32.15
N ILE A 60 -3.98 8.95 33.28
CA ILE A 60 -3.39 8.78 34.62
C ILE A 60 -4.24 7.85 35.49
N THR A 61 -3.62 7.31 36.53
CA THR A 61 -4.32 6.63 37.63
C THR A 61 -4.02 7.40 38.91
N ARG A 62 -5.04 7.67 39.73
CA ARG A 62 -4.88 8.33 41.04
C ARG A 62 -4.99 7.28 42.14
N HIS A 63 -3.96 7.23 42.99
CA HIS A 63 -3.93 6.36 44.18
C HIS A 63 -4.02 7.25 45.42
N PRO A 64 -5.09 7.16 46.24
CA PRO A 64 -5.24 7.92 47.46
C PRO A 64 -4.01 7.72 48.35
N GLY A 65 -3.35 8.81 48.78
CA GLY A 65 -2.15 8.78 49.61
C GLY A 65 -0.82 8.48 48.86
N ALA A 66 -0.86 7.83 47.70
CA ALA A 66 0.35 7.48 46.93
C ALA A 66 0.69 8.48 45.84
N GLY A 67 -0.31 9.20 45.31
CA GLY A 67 -0.14 10.18 44.24
C GLY A 67 -0.82 9.82 42.92
N SER A 68 -0.50 10.59 41.91
CA SER A 68 -1.01 10.39 40.56
C SER A 68 0.11 9.88 39.66
N PHE A 69 -0.17 8.83 38.92
CA PHE A 69 0.79 8.19 38.04
C PHE A 69 0.29 8.21 36.61
N VAL A 70 1.18 8.50 35.69
CA VAL A 70 0.91 8.30 34.25
C VAL A 70 0.60 6.83 34.07
N ARG A 71 -0.55 6.52 33.52
CA ARG A 71 -0.76 5.15 33.06
C ARG A 71 0.31 4.88 32.02
N PRO A 72 0.98 3.72 32.06
CA PRO A 72 1.85 3.33 30.97
C PRO A 72 1.03 3.44 29.69
N THR A 73 1.30 4.49 28.90
CA THR A 73 0.53 4.83 27.69
C THR A 73 0.85 3.87 26.55
N SER A 74 1.33 2.67 26.86
CA SER A 74 1.47 1.59 25.88
C SER A 74 0.14 1.18 25.24
N ARG A 75 -1.00 1.80 25.64
CA ARG A 75 -2.34 1.49 25.09
C ARG A 75 -3.21 2.68 24.71
N ALA A 76 -2.84 3.93 24.96
CA ALA A 76 -3.71 5.09 24.67
C ALA A 76 -3.36 5.82 23.36
N HIS A 77 -2.17 5.64 22.82
CA HIS A 77 -1.81 6.08 21.48
C HIS A 77 -1.21 4.89 20.72
N GLY A 78 -1.92 4.48 19.69
CA GLY A 78 -1.46 3.45 18.77
C GLY A 78 -0.06 3.74 18.27
N ALA A 79 0.74 2.71 18.00
CA ALA A 79 2.06 2.87 17.44
C ALA A 79 1.99 3.68 16.14
N PHE A 80 2.93 4.61 15.95
CA PHE A 80 3.04 5.31 14.67
C PHE A 80 3.57 4.35 13.61
N VAL A 81 2.86 4.32 12.49
CA VAL A 81 3.23 3.59 11.28
C VAL A 81 3.21 4.54 10.10
N SER A 82 3.95 4.23 9.05
CA SER A 82 4.01 5.10 7.88
C SER A 82 3.94 4.29 6.58
N THR A 83 3.78 4.97 5.47
CA THR A 83 3.84 4.39 4.13
C THR A 83 5.15 4.79 3.44
N LEU A 84 5.68 3.88 2.64
CA LEU A 84 6.77 4.13 1.71
C LEU A 84 6.35 3.54 0.37
N ILE A 85 5.65 4.34 -0.44
CA ILE A 85 5.04 3.92 -1.71
C ILE A 85 5.51 4.88 -2.79
N ALA A 86 6.42 4.42 -3.63
CA ALA A 86 6.90 5.20 -4.76
C ALA A 86 5.78 5.39 -5.79
N GLY A 87 5.61 6.62 -6.28
CA GLY A 87 4.62 6.94 -7.30
C GLY A 87 3.17 6.87 -6.81
N LEU A 88 2.92 7.10 -5.52
CA LEU A 88 1.56 7.30 -5.02
C LEU A 88 0.95 8.52 -5.72
N GLY A 89 -0.16 8.31 -6.43
CA GLY A 89 -0.79 9.33 -7.30
C GLY A 89 -0.45 9.18 -8.80
N ASP A 90 0.60 8.43 -9.16
CA ASP A 90 0.90 8.13 -10.57
C ASP A 90 0.01 6.99 -11.11
N THR A 91 -0.54 6.17 -10.24
CA THR A 91 -1.46 5.08 -10.56
C THR A 91 -2.63 5.04 -9.58
N GLU A 92 -3.84 4.84 -10.08
CA GLU A 92 -5.06 4.70 -9.25
C GLU A 92 -5.07 3.41 -8.39
N PHE A 93 -4.07 2.55 -8.53
CA PHE A 93 -4.04 1.23 -7.89
C PHE A 93 -3.76 1.30 -6.38
N PHE A 94 -2.78 2.12 -5.95
CA PHE A 94 -2.41 2.19 -4.53
C PHE A 94 -3.36 3.02 -3.68
N GLU A 95 -4.10 3.96 -4.26
CA GLU A 95 -5.00 4.85 -3.52
C GLU A 95 -6.04 4.10 -2.69
N PRO A 96 -6.82 3.13 -3.25
CA PRO A 96 -7.80 2.38 -2.46
C PRO A 96 -7.16 1.46 -1.41
N ILE A 97 -5.94 0.96 -1.64
CA ILE A 97 -5.18 0.19 -0.63
C ILE A 97 -4.80 1.12 0.52
N CYS A 98 -4.24 2.30 0.24
CA CYS A 98 -3.85 3.28 1.24
C CYS A 98 -5.04 3.80 2.05
N ALA A 99 -6.16 4.08 1.40
CA ALA A 99 -7.39 4.49 2.07
C ALA A 99 -7.88 3.41 3.05
N GLN A 100 -7.81 2.14 2.66
CA GLN A 100 -8.18 1.04 3.53
C GLN A 100 -7.17 0.82 4.66
N ILE A 101 -5.86 0.95 4.40
CA ILE A 101 -4.83 0.91 5.45
C ILE A 101 -5.14 1.98 6.50
N ALA A 102 -5.42 3.23 6.08
CA ALA A 102 -5.74 4.32 7.01
C ALA A 102 -6.96 3.99 7.88
N GLN A 103 -8.01 3.44 7.29
CA GLN A 103 -9.21 3.03 8.01
C GLN A 103 -8.92 1.87 8.99
N SER A 104 -8.17 0.85 8.56
CA SER A 104 -7.87 -0.34 9.36
C SER A 104 -6.85 -0.07 10.46
N CYS A 105 -5.91 0.86 10.27
CA CYS A 105 -4.96 1.29 11.29
C CYS A 105 -5.67 1.77 12.55
N HIS A 106 -6.75 2.56 12.40
CA HIS A 106 -7.53 3.02 13.55
C HIS A 106 -8.12 1.84 14.35
N ALA A 107 -8.67 0.84 13.67
CA ALA A 107 -9.22 -0.37 14.31
C ALA A 107 -8.12 -1.22 14.99
N CYS A 108 -6.89 -1.21 14.45
CA CYS A 108 -5.73 -1.92 14.97
C CYS A 108 -4.94 -1.13 16.03
N ASN A 109 -5.44 0.03 16.49
CA ASN A 109 -4.73 0.94 17.39
C ASN A 109 -3.36 1.37 16.85
N LEU A 110 -3.31 1.71 15.56
CA LEU A 110 -2.16 2.26 14.86
C LEU A 110 -2.48 3.68 14.39
N ASN A 111 -1.48 4.57 14.42
CA ASN A 111 -1.57 5.93 13.89
C ASN A 111 -0.80 6.02 12.58
N LEU A 112 -1.49 6.15 11.47
CA LEU A 112 -0.86 6.26 10.16
C LEU A 112 -0.34 7.69 9.95
N LEU A 113 0.96 7.80 9.70
CA LEU A 113 1.63 8.99 9.18
C LEU A 113 1.87 8.77 7.69
N TRP A 114 1.50 9.74 6.87
CA TRP A 114 1.86 9.69 5.47
C TRP A 114 3.37 9.91 5.32
N GLY A 115 4.02 9.02 4.61
CA GLY A 115 5.45 9.11 4.35
C GLY A 115 5.80 10.37 3.55
N PRO A 116 7.07 10.79 3.55
CA PRO A 116 7.52 12.03 2.90
C PRO A 116 7.27 12.05 1.39
N GLU A 117 6.87 10.95 0.82
CA GLU A 117 6.92 10.66 -0.61
C GLU A 117 5.61 10.35 -1.28
N SER A 118 4.51 10.54 -0.57
CA SER A 118 3.20 10.35 -1.22
C SER A 118 3.00 11.26 -2.45
N HIS A 119 3.91 12.21 -2.72
CA HIS A 119 3.79 13.17 -3.82
C HIS A 119 5.08 13.42 -4.63
N SER A 120 6.18 12.67 -4.42
CA SER A 120 7.43 12.90 -5.16
C SER A 120 8.17 11.59 -5.45
N THR A 121 8.30 11.27 -6.73
CA THR A 121 9.16 10.18 -7.24
C THR A 121 10.66 10.41 -6.94
N ALA A 122 11.05 11.64 -6.58
CA ALA A 122 12.44 12.02 -6.35
C ALA A 122 13.04 11.47 -5.06
N ILE A 123 12.24 11.32 -3.99
CA ILE A 123 12.77 10.89 -2.69
C ILE A 123 13.10 9.38 -2.68
N SER A 124 12.38 8.55 -3.44
CA SER A 124 12.64 7.11 -3.46
C SER A 124 13.97 6.75 -4.13
N ARG A 125 14.38 7.46 -5.19
CA ARG A 125 15.58 7.14 -5.98
C ARG A 125 16.82 7.93 -5.60
N ASP A 126 16.69 9.20 -5.27
CA ASP A 126 17.83 10.11 -5.08
C ASP A 126 18.15 10.40 -3.61
N MET A 127 17.24 10.12 -2.67
CA MET A 127 17.50 10.33 -1.25
C MET A 127 18.53 9.32 -0.73
N PRO A 128 19.57 9.76 0.01
CA PRO A 128 20.48 8.85 0.70
C PRO A 128 19.71 7.89 1.63
N LEU A 129 20.05 6.60 1.59
CA LEU A 129 19.33 5.54 2.32
C LEU A 129 19.22 5.80 3.84
N ASN A 130 20.28 6.34 4.43
CA ASN A 130 20.29 6.71 5.84
C ASN A 130 19.26 7.80 6.17
N HIS A 131 19.02 8.75 5.26
CA HIS A 131 18.02 9.81 5.48
C HIS A 131 16.59 9.25 5.52
N VAL A 132 16.29 8.21 4.75
CA VAL A 132 14.99 7.53 4.79
C VAL A 132 14.74 6.96 6.19
N VAL A 133 15.74 6.25 6.73
CA VAL A 133 15.62 5.64 8.08
C VAL A 133 15.59 6.71 9.17
N GLU A 134 16.45 7.72 9.09
CA GLU A 134 16.47 8.83 10.05
C GLU A 134 15.12 9.58 10.07
N HIS A 135 14.49 9.76 8.91
CA HIS A 135 13.18 10.40 8.83
C HIS A 135 12.14 9.63 9.67
N PHE A 136 12.03 8.32 9.48
CA PHE A 136 11.08 7.50 10.23
C PHE A 136 11.46 7.38 11.72
N ALA A 137 12.76 7.30 12.03
CA ALA A 137 13.23 7.25 13.41
C ALA A 137 12.90 8.54 14.18
N ARG A 138 13.08 9.73 13.57
CA ARG A 138 12.71 11.02 14.16
C ARG A 138 11.21 11.12 14.46
N GLN A 139 10.38 10.50 13.66
CA GLN A 139 8.92 10.45 13.82
C GLN A 139 8.48 9.33 14.77
N GLN A 140 9.42 8.57 15.35
CA GLN A 140 9.13 7.42 16.20
C GLN A 140 8.24 6.37 15.54
N VAL A 141 8.38 6.21 14.23
CA VAL A 141 7.65 5.22 13.43
C VAL A 141 8.13 3.83 13.83
N ARG A 142 7.18 2.93 14.12
CA ARG A 142 7.45 1.54 14.50
C ARG A 142 7.23 0.54 13.39
N GLY A 143 6.59 0.96 12.30
CA GLY A 143 6.35 0.10 11.15
C GLY A 143 6.11 0.88 9.87
N VAL A 144 6.50 0.29 8.75
CA VAL A 144 6.38 0.88 7.40
C VAL A 144 5.67 -0.09 6.46
N PHE A 145 4.61 0.36 5.82
CA PHE A 145 4.00 -0.29 4.67
C PHE A 145 4.81 0.10 3.44
N PHE A 146 5.51 -0.86 2.87
CA PHE A 146 6.47 -0.62 1.81
C PHE A 146 6.01 -1.24 0.49
N ALA A 147 5.72 -0.41 -0.51
CA ALA A 147 5.58 -0.84 -1.89
C ALA A 147 6.93 -0.60 -2.62
N PRO A 148 7.67 -1.66 -2.95
CA PRO A 148 9.00 -1.54 -3.56
C PRO A 148 8.97 -0.79 -4.88
N ASP A 149 9.95 0.09 -5.12
CA ASP A 149 10.06 0.86 -6.36
C ASP A 149 10.44 -0.04 -7.55
N GLU A 150 9.89 0.30 -8.72
CA GLU A 150 10.15 -0.42 -9.97
C GLU A 150 11.60 -0.22 -10.43
N GLY A 151 12.30 -1.31 -10.70
CA GLY A 151 13.67 -1.28 -11.21
C GLY A 151 14.76 -0.95 -10.18
N ALA A 152 14.42 -0.69 -8.92
CA ALA A 152 15.36 -0.34 -7.85
C ALA A 152 15.62 -1.52 -6.88
N ASN A 153 15.77 -2.74 -7.39
CA ASN A 153 15.74 -3.96 -6.58
C ASN A 153 16.79 -3.99 -5.46
N GLU A 154 18.04 -3.62 -5.74
CA GLU A 154 19.09 -3.57 -4.74
C GLU A 154 18.79 -2.54 -3.65
N ARG A 155 18.33 -1.34 -4.06
CA ARG A 155 17.94 -0.28 -3.15
C ARG A 155 16.73 -0.69 -2.28
N ASN A 156 15.74 -1.36 -2.85
CA ASN A 156 14.58 -1.86 -2.09
C ASN A 156 15.03 -2.82 -0.97
N CYS A 157 15.97 -3.75 -1.27
CA CYS A 157 16.54 -4.64 -0.27
C CYS A 157 17.27 -3.85 0.83
N GLN A 158 18.12 -2.90 0.44
CA GLN A 158 18.87 -2.06 1.39
C GLN A 158 17.95 -1.24 2.29
N VAL A 159 16.89 -0.63 1.74
CA VAL A 159 15.88 0.10 2.52
C VAL A 159 15.22 -0.81 3.55
N ALA A 160 14.71 -1.97 3.12
CA ALA A 160 14.03 -2.90 4.02
C ALA A 160 14.96 -3.41 5.14
N GLU A 161 16.21 -3.71 4.82
CA GLU A 161 17.22 -4.13 5.81
C GLU A 161 17.55 -3.01 6.82
N LEU A 162 17.73 -1.77 6.36
CA LEU A 162 18.05 -0.65 7.22
C LEU A 162 16.88 -0.32 8.16
N LEU A 163 15.64 -0.35 7.66
CA LEU A 163 14.45 -0.19 8.50
C LEU A 163 14.39 -1.27 9.59
N THR A 164 14.62 -2.52 9.22
CA THR A 164 14.63 -3.65 10.16
C THR A 164 15.74 -3.52 11.21
N LYS A 165 16.95 -3.13 10.79
CA LYS A 165 18.07 -2.87 11.72
C LYS A 165 17.77 -1.72 12.71
N ALA A 166 16.95 -0.75 12.30
CA ALA A 166 16.47 0.32 13.15
C ALA A 166 15.29 -0.09 14.07
N GLY A 167 14.87 -1.37 14.03
CA GLY A 167 13.75 -1.87 14.83
C GLY A 167 12.37 -1.48 14.28
N ILE A 168 12.29 -1.07 13.01
CA ILE A 168 11.06 -0.68 12.32
C ILE A 168 10.53 -1.92 11.57
N ALA A 169 9.31 -2.34 11.85
CA ALA A 169 8.65 -3.44 11.16
C ALA A 169 8.36 -3.07 9.70
N VAL A 170 8.53 -4.02 8.78
CA VAL A 170 8.27 -3.82 7.34
C VAL A 170 7.21 -4.82 6.86
N ILE A 171 6.16 -4.29 6.25
CA ILE A 171 5.15 -5.08 5.52
C ILE A 171 5.23 -4.68 4.04
N LEU A 172 5.56 -5.62 3.17
CA LEU A 172 5.58 -5.40 1.74
C LEU A 172 4.16 -5.38 1.17
N LEU A 173 3.91 -4.45 0.26
CA LEU A 173 2.65 -4.33 -0.47
C LEU A 173 2.85 -4.67 -1.94
N ASP A 174 1.91 -5.43 -2.51
CA ASP A 174 1.82 -5.78 -3.93
C ASP A 174 2.96 -6.69 -4.42
N ARG A 175 4.22 -6.37 -4.12
CA ARG A 175 5.37 -7.04 -4.71
C ARG A 175 6.49 -7.28 -3.71
N ASP A 176 7.27 -8.35 -3.98
CA ASP A 176 8.47 -8.67 -3.21
C ASP A 176 9.67 -7.81 -3.65
N ILE A 177 10.67 -7.70 -2.78
CA ILE A 177 11.96 -7.03 -3.06
C ILE A 177 12.98 -7.96 -3.74
N VAL A 178 12.69 -9.25 -3.82
CA VAL A 178 13.56 -10.25 -4.46
C VAL A 178 12.90 -10.80 -5.73
N PRO A 179 13.71 -11.28 -6.72
CA PRO A 179 13.19 -11.79 -7.97
C PRO A 179 12.34 -13.06 -7.81
N PHE A 180 11.22 -13.10 -8.51
CA PHE A 180 10.41 -14.32 -8.66
C PHE A 180 11.27 -15.47 -9.27
N PRO A 181 11.20 -16.71 -8.77
CA PRO A 181 10.26 -17.20 -7.73
C PRO A 181 10.79 -17.13 -6.28
N LYS A 182 11.92 -16.46 -6.02
CA LYS A 182 12.45 -16.28 -4.67
C LYS A 182 11.49 -15.51 -3.77
N GLN A 183 11.63 -15.69 -2.47
CA GLN A 183 10.84 -15.02 -1.44
C GLN A 183 11.77 -14.35 -0.44
N SER A 184 11.47 -13.11 -0.08
CA SER A 184 12.19 -12.39 0.97
C SER A 184 11.74 -12.83 2.36
N SER A 185 12.48 -12.38 3.39
CA SER A 185 12.16 -12.62 4.79
C SER A 185 11.17 -11.60 5.38
N TYR A 186 10.38 -10.94 4.54
CA TYR A 186 9.39 -9.95 4.95
C TYR A 186 7.97 -10.45 4.71
N ASP A 187 7.02 -9.96 5.52
CA ASP A 187 5.61 -10.16 5.24
C ASP A 187 5.24 -9.47 3.94
N LEU A 188 4.40 -10.12 3.15
CA LEU A 188 3.88 -9.60 1.89
C LEU A 188 2.36 -9.74 1.84
N VAL A 189 1.68 -8.67 1.47
CA VAL A 189 0.25 -8.69 1.15
C VAL A 189 0.04 -8.18 -0.27
N GLY A 190 -0.61 -8.97 -1.10
CA GLY A 190 -0.83 -8.66 -2.52
C GLY A 190 -1.77 -9.66 -3.19
N ILE A 191 -1.60 -9.85 -4.50
CA ILE A 191 -2.37 -10.83 -5.28
C ILE A 191 -1.48 -12.00 -5.70
N ASP A 192 -2.11 -13.14 -6.01
CA ASP A 192 -1.45 -14.22 -6.75
C ASP A 192 -1.23 -13.81 -8.21
N ASN A 193 -0.04 -13.29 -8.49
CA ASN A 193 0.31 -12.81 -9.82
C ASN A 193 0.41 -13.93 -10.86
N VAL A 194 0.74 -15.17 -10.47
CA VAL A 194 0.73 -16.30 -11.40
C VAL A 194 -0.71 -16.62 -11.80
N ASN A 195 -1.60 -16.73 -10.82
CA ASN A 195 -3.01 -16.96 -11.08
C ASN A 195 -3.65 -15.80 -11.87
N ALA A 196 -3.31 -14.56 -11.59
CA ALA A 196 -3.79 -13.39 -12.34
C ALA A 196 -3.43 -13.48 -13.85
N GLY A 197 -2.16 -13.78 -14.17
CA GLY A 197 -1.74 -13.97 -15.56
C GLY A 197 -2.41 -15.17 -16.23
N TYR A 198 -2.65 -16.24 -15.46
CA TYR A 198 -3.39 -17.41 -15.92
C TYR A 198 -4.86 -17.04 -16.24
N GLN A 199 -5.56 -16.39 -15.33
CA GLN A 199 -6.97 -15.99 -15.52
C GLN A 199 -7.15 -15.04 -16.72
N GLN A 200 -6.23 -14.08 -16.92
CA GLN A 200 -6.30 -13.19 -18.09
C GLN A 200 -6.24 -13.98 -19.39
N ALA A 201 -5.28 -14.89 -19.53
CA ALA A 201 -5.11 -15.68 -20.74
C ALA A 201 -6.26 -16.67 -20.93
N GLN A 202 -6.67 -17.36 -19.86
CA GLN A 202 -7.76 -18.33 -19.89
C GLN A 202 -9.05 -17.67 -20.37
N HIS A 203 -9.41 -16.48 -19.88
CA HIS A 203 -10.59 -15.76 -20.33
C HIS A 203 -10.57 -15.51 -21.85
N LEU A 204 -9.45 -15.04 -22.42
CA LEU A 204 -9.37 -14.82 -23.86
C LEU A 204 -9.44 -16.13 -24.66
N ILE A 205 -8.87 -17.22 -24.15
CA ILE A 205 -8.96 -18.56 -24.74
C ILE A 205 -10.41 -19.03 -24.74
N GLU A 206 -11.13 -18.89 -23.65
CA GLU A 206 -12.57 -19.20 -23.53
C GLU A 206 -13.42 -18.35 -24.48
N CYS A 207 -12.98 -17.11 -24.77
CA CYS A 207 -13.56 -16.26 -25.81
C CYS A 207 -13.17 -16.65 -27.26
N GLY A 208 -12.47 -17.79 -27.44
CA GLY A 208 -12.11 -18.35 -28.74
C GLY A 208 -10.79 -17.85 -29.32
N CYS A 209 -9.99 -17.09 -28.59
CA CYS A 209 -8.68 -16.64 -29.05
C CYS A 209 -7.65 -17.79 -29.09
N LYS A 210 -6.85 -17.82 -30.17
CA LYS A 210 -5.81 -18.85 -30.40
C LYS A 210 -4.41 -18.27 -30.58
N ARG A 211 -4.31 -17.00 -30.95
CA ARG A 211 -3.04 -16.28 -31.16
C ARG A 211 -2.91 -15.14 -30.15
N LEU A 212 -2.52 -15.52 -28.92
CA LEU A 212 -2.43 -14.57 -27.83
C LEU A 212 -1.06 -13.91 -27.78
N LEU A 213 -1.05 -12.62 -27.45
CA LEU A 213 0.16 -11.88 -27.05
C LEU A 213 0.02 -11.40 -25.62
N TYR A 214 1.14 -11.34 -24.93
CA TYR A 214 1.28 -10.65 -23.63
C TYR A 214 2.04 -9.36 -23.86
N VAL A 215 1.46 -8.21 -23.50
CA VAL A 215 2.05 -6.89 -23.76
C VAL A 215 2.38 -6.20 -22.46
N THR A 216 3.64 -5.74 -22.35
CA THR A 216 4.15 -5.02 -21.18
C THR A 216 5.18 -3.95 -21.56
N ARG A 217 5.55 -3.10 -20.60
CA ARG A 217 6.61 -2.10 -20.76
C ARG A 217 7.99 -2.63 -20.32
N PRO A 218 9.08 -1.98 -20.71
CA PRO A 218 10.44 -2.36 -20.31
C PRO A 218 10.78 -1.91 -18.88
N ASP A 219 10.03 -2.42 -17.90
CA ASP A 219 10.29 -2.29 -16.48
C ASP A 219 10.85 -3.60 -15.89
N GLN A 220 11.35 -3.58 -14.67
CA GLN A 220 11.94 -4.73 -13.99
C GLN A 220 11.06 -5.26 -12.85
N LEU A 221 9.75 -5.25 -13.01
CA LEU A 221 8.82 -5.75 -12.00
C LEU A 221 8.86 -7.28 -11.90
N TRP A 222 9.03 -7.80 -10.69
CA TRP A 222 8.95 -9.24 -10.42
C TRP A 222 7.55 -9.81 -10.62
N THR A 223 6.52 -9.00 -10.38
CA THR A 223 5.11 -9.34 -10.67
C THR A 223 4.89 -9.65 -12.15
N LYS A 224 5.61 -8.96 -13.05
CA LYS A 224 5.59 -9.22 -14.48
C LYS A 224 6.03 -10.64 -14.82
N ALA A 225 7.15 -11.10 -14.26
CA ALA A 225 7.65 -12.46 -14.50
C ALA A 225 6.65 -13.52 -14.02
N ALA A 226 6.03 -13.30 -12.87
CA ALA A 226 4.99 -14.19 -12.34
C ALA A 226 3.73 -14.22 -13.23
N ARG A 227 3.25 -13.05 -13.69
CA ARG A 227 2.09 -12.99 -14.61
C ARG A 227 2.37 -13.63 -15.96
N ILE A 228 3.59 -13.43 -16.52
CA ILE A 228 4.01 -14.10 -17.76
C ILE A 228 4.04 -15.63 -17.58
N GLN A 229 4.49 -16.13 -16.41
CA GLN A 229 4.45 -17.55 -16.12
C GLN A 229 3.01 -18.08 -16.10
N GLY A 230 2.07 -17.38 -15.49
CA GLY A 230 0.66 -17.73 -15.50
C GLY A 230 0.06 -17.70 -16.91
N PHE A 231 0.36 -16.67 -17.70
CA PHE A 231 -0.03 -16.58 -19.11
C PHE A 231 0.47 -17.80 -19.91
N ARG A 232 1.74 -18.14 -19.76
CA ARG A 232 2.33 -19.33 -20.40
C ARG A 232 1.57 -20.61 -20.02
N MET A 233 1.36 -20.82 -18.72
CA MET A 233 0.63 -21.99 -18.24
C MET A 233 -0.77 -22.12 -18.85
N ALA A 234 -1.53 -21.03 -18.96
CA ALA A 234 -2.86 -21.05 -19.58
C ALA A 234 -2.80 -21.41 -21.06
N VAL A 235 -1.84 -20.83 -21.81
CA VAL A 235 -1.62 -21.12 -23.24
C VAL A 235 -1.27 -22.59 -23.44
N GLU A 236 -0.32 -23.14 -22.67
CA GLU A 236 0.12 -24.53 -22.76
C GLU A 236 -1.00 -25.52 -22.34
N ASN A 237 -1.76 -25.21 -21.28
CA ASN A 237 -2.89 -26.03 -20.81
C ASN A 237 -4.03 -26.09 -21.84
N ALA A 238 -4.21 -25.07 -22.64
CA ALA A 238 -5.17 -25.06 -23.74
C ALA A 238 -4.69 -25.80 -25.00
N GLY A 239 -3.50 -26.42 -24.96
CA GLY A 239 -2.91 -27.09 -26.12
C GLY A 239 -2.38 -26.14 -27.19
N LEU A 240 -2.24 -24.85 -26.86
CA LEU A 240 -1.67 -23.85 -27.77
C LEU A 240 -0.16 -23.78 -27.60
N SER A 241 0.56 -23.42 -28.68
CA SER A 241 2.03 -23.28 -28.62
C SER A 241 2.41 -21.98 -27.94
N PHE A 242 3.31 -22.04 -26.96
CA PHE A 242 3.94 -20.88 -26.37
C PHE A 242 5.37 -20.70 -26.91
N SER A 243 5.73 -19.45 -27.21
CA SER A 243 7.10 -19.05 -27.51
C SER A 243 7.39 -17.67 -26.90
N GLY A 244 8.64 -17.37 -26.62
CA GLY A 244 9.02 -16.05 -26.09
C GLY A 244 8.63 -14.86 -26.97
N ARG A 245 8.35 -15.08 -28.26
CA ARG A 245 7.87 -14.03 -29.17
C ARG A 245 6.49 -13.51 -28.83
N GLN A 246 5.69 -14.27 -28.08
CA GLN A 246 4.35 -13.84 -27.62
C GLN A 246 4.44 -12.82 -26.49
N VAL A 247 5.59 -12.70 -25.81
CA VAL A 247 5.83 -11.67 -24.80
C VAL A 247 6.43 -10.44 -25.50
N CYS A 248 5.60 -9.42 -25.66
CA CYS A 248 5.95 -8.19 -26.37
C CYS A 248 6.25 -7.08 -25.38
N ILE A 249 7.53 -6.70 -25.30
CA ILE A 249 8.02 -5.65 -24.39
C ILE A 249 8.34 -4.39 -25.21
N GLY A 250 7.76 -3.25 -24.87
CA GLY A 250 8.05 -1.99 -25.56
C GLY A 250 7.21 -0.81 -25.10
N ASP A 251 7.45 0.33 -25.72
CA ASP A 251 6.69 1.56 -25.46
C ASP A 251 5.29 1.45 -26.06
N THR A 252 4.30 1.24 -25.18
CA THR A 252 2.89 1.08 -25.57
C THR A 252 2.23 2.38 -26.02
N THR A 253 2.86 3.54 -25.81
CA THR A 253 2.41 4.84 -26.35
C THR A 253 2.83 5.03 -27.80
N SER A 254 3.75 4.19 -28.29
CA SER A 254 4.28 4.25 -29.65
C SER A 254 3.36 3.54 -30.65
N LEU A 255 2.89 4.27 -31.65
CA LEU A 255 2.13 3.70 -32.77
C LEU A 255 2.97 2.66 -33.56
N ALA A 256 4.29 2.85 -33.66
CA ALA A 256 5.18 1.92 -34.31
C ALA A 256 5.22 0.57 -33.58
N PHE A 257 5.30 0.58 -32.25
CA PHE A 257 5.21 -0.63 -31.44
C PHE A 257 3.88 -1.34 -31.66
N CYS A 258 2.77 -0.59 -31.61
CA CYS A 258 1.44 -1.15 -31.87
C CYS A 258 1.35 -1.81 -33.26
N LYS A 259 1.86 -1.17 -34.33
CA LYS A 259 1.93 -1.77 -35.68
C LYS A 259 2.77 -3.04 -35.73
N ASN A 260 3.83 -3.14 -34.94
CA ASN A 260 4.65 -4.37 -34.84
C ASN A 260 3.89 -5.51 -34.16
N LEU A 261 3.08 -5.25 -33.15
CA LEU A 261 2.20 -6.27 -32.53
C LEU A 261 1.26 -6.86 -33.60
N LEU A 262 0.67 -6.01 -34.44
CA LEU A 262 -0.29 -6.43 -35.47
C LEU A 262 0.33 -7.31 -36.57
N LYS A 263 1.66 -7.25 -36.82
CA LYS A 263 2.35 -8.15 -37.74
C LYS A 263 2.28 -9.62 -37.29
N GLN A 264 2.14 -9.88 -36.00
CA GLN A 264 1.96 -11.24 -35.46
C GLN A 264 0.51 -11.76 -35.62
N LYS A 265 -0.39 -10.93 -36.15
CA LYS A 265 -1.83 -11.26 -36.40
C LYS A 265 -2.51 -11.82 -35.12
N PRO A 266 -2.40 -11.16 -33.93
CA PRO A 266 -3.06 -11.64 -32.74
C PRO A 266 -4.59 -11.58 -32.90
N ASP A 267 -5.30 -12.47 -32.21
CA ASP A 267 -6.73 -12.40 -31.96
C ASP A 267 -7.07 -12.11 -30.48
N GLY A 268 -6.06 -12.22 -29.58
CA GLY A 268 -6.17 -11.88 -28.17
C GLY A 268 -4.91 -11.19 -27.66
N ILE A 269 -5.08 -10.15 -26.83
CA ILE A 269 -3.96 -9.43 -26.19
C ILE A 269 -4.22 -9.33 -24.70
N VAL A 270 -3.34 -9.94 -23.92
CA VAL A 270 -3.24 -9.77 -22.48
C VAL A 270 -2.32 -8.59 -22.20
N CYS A 271 -2.84 -7.56 -21.54
CA CYS A 271 -2.09 -6.39 -21.13
C CYS A 271 -1.67 -6.54 -19.65
N PHE A 272 -0.43 -6.16 -19.32
CA PHE A 272 0.09 -6.23 -17.95
C PHE A 272 -0.80 -5.46 -16.96
N HIS A 273 -1.37 -4.31 -17.38
CA HIS A 273 -2.32 -3.50 -16.63
C HIS A 273 -3.22 -2.66 -17.56
N ASP A 274 -4.28 -2.06 -17.02
CA ASP A 274 -5.29 -1.29 -17.77
C ASP A 274 -4.74 -0.10 -18.57
N PRO A 275 -3.77 0.70 -18.08
CA PRO A 275 -3.16 1.76 -18.89
C PRO A 275 -2.56 1.26 -20.22
N ILE A 276 -1.95 0.08 -20.24
CA ILE A 276 -1.45 -0.53 -21.49
C ILE A 276 -2.62 -0.86 -22.43
N ALA A 277 -3.68 -1.45 -21.90
CA ALA A 277 -4.88 -1.75 -22.68
C ALA A 277 -5.50 -0.48 -23.29
N ALA A 278 -5.57 0.60 -22.50
CA ALA A 278 -6.08 1.90 -22.97
C ALA A 278 -5.24 2.49 -24.10
N HIS A 279 -3.91 2.45 -24.00
CA HIS A 279 -3.01 2.89 -25.08
C HIS A 279 -3.24 2.09 -26.37
N LEU A 280 -3.32 0.76 -26.25
CA LEU A 280 -3.58 -0.09 -27.43
C LEU A 280 -4.94 0.19 -28.05
N LEU A 281 -5.99 0.36 -27.26
CA LEU A 281 -7.33 0.71 -27.75
C LEU A 281 -7.31 2.03 -28.52
N GLN A 282 -6.62 3.06 -28.02
CA GLN A 282 -6.47 4.34 -28.69
C GLN A 282 -5.76 4.19 -30.05
N HIS A 283 -4.72 3.36 -30.13
CA HIS A 283 -4.03 3.09 -31.40
C HIS A 283 -4.88 2.26 -32.34
N PHE A 284 -5.61 1.26 -31.84
CA PHE A 284 -6.50 0.42 -32.65
C PHE A 284 -7.64 1.23 -33.26
N GLN A 285 -8.20 2.18 -32.51
CA GLN A 285 -9.18 3.13 -33.05
C GLN A 285 -8.61 3.92 -34.24
N LYS A 286 -7.39 4.48 -34.09
CA LYS A 286 -6.71 5.20 -35.17
C LYS A 286 -6.43 4.32 -36.41
N LEU A 287 -6.13 3.05 -36.17
CA LEU A 287 -5.85 2.08 -37.23
C LEU A 287 -7.10 1.36 -37.77
N LYS A 288 -8.30 1.72 -37.29
CA LYS A 288 -9.59 1.11 -37.62
C LYS A 288 -9.60 -0.41 -37.41
N ILE A 289 -8.94 -0.87 -36.32
CA ILE A 289 -8.97 -2.27 -35.91
C ILE A 289 -10.21 -2.47 -35.03
N ASP A 290 -11.00 -3.45 -35.38
CA ASP A 290 -12.21 -3.81 -34.64
C ASP A 290 -11.86 -4.54 -33.32
N VAL A 291 -12.33 -4.00 -32.20
CA VAL A 291 -12.25 -4.57 -30.84
C VAL A 291 -13.69 -4.62 -30.30
N PRO A 292 -14.21 -5.78 -29.93
CA PRO A 292 -13.56 -7.09 -29.78
C PRO A 292 -13.61 -7.98 -31.05
N GLY A 293 -14.21 -7.54 -32.18
CA GLY A 293 -14.49 -8.41 -33.34
C GLY A 293 -13.24 -9.05 -33.93
N LYS A 294 -12.16 -8.28 -34.12
CA LYS A 294 -10.90 -8.79 -34.69
C LYS A 294 -9.88 -9.16 -33.64
N ILE A 295 -9.75 -8.35 -32.58
CA ILE A 295 -8.80 -8.54 -31.51
C ILE A 295 -9.52 -8.30 -30.18
N LYS A 296 -9.41 -9.23 -29.24
CA LYS A 296 -9.90 -9.08 -27.88
C LYS A 296 -8.77 -8.61 -26.95
N ILE A 297 -9.12 -7.78 -25.97
CA ILE A 297 -8.14 -7.21 -25.03
C ILE A 297 -8.61 -7.42 -23.60
N ILE A 298 -7.68 -7.76 -22.70
CA ILE A 298 -7.89 -7.81 -21.27
C ILE A 298 -6.76 -7.07 -20.54
N GLY A 299 -7.13 -6.29 -19.52
CA GLY A 299 -6.24 -5.58 -18.61
C GLY A 299 -6.16 -6.21 -17.22
N LEU A 300 -5.66 -5.43 -16.26
CA LEU A 300 -5.63 -5.72 -14.83
C LEU A 300 -5.62 -4.37 -14.09
N ASP A 301 -6.20 -4.33 -12.90
CA ASP A 301 -6.35 -3.31 -11.88
C ASP A 301 -7.78 -2.76 -11.73
N ASP A 302 -8.58 -2.77 -12.79
CA ASP A 302 -9.93 -2.20 -12.82
C ASP A 302 -9.92 -0.72 -12.41
N VAL A 303 -8.99 0.04 -13.02
CA VAL A 303 -8.88 1.49 -12.78
C VAL A 303 -10.19 2.22 -13.16
N SER A 304 -10.49 3.31 -12.47
CA SER A 304 -11.79 3.98 -12.53
C SER A 304 -12.22 4.35 -13.96
N TYR A 305 -11.30 4.82 -14.80
CA TYR A 305 -11.60 5.23 -16.15
C TYR A 305 -11.80 4.06 -17.14
N SER A 306 -11.39 2.82 -16.80
CA SER A 306 -11.44 1.66 -17.70
C SER A 306 -12.84 1.35 -18.20
N GLN A 307 -13.86 1.66 -17.41
CA GLN A 307 -15.28 1.46 -17.74
C GLN A 307 -15.89 2.57 -18.61
N PHE A 308 -15.25 3.75 -18.65
CA PHE A 308 -15.74 4.93 -19.37
C PHE A 308 -15.05 5.16 -20.72
N LEU A 309 -14.12 4.28 -21.10
CA LEU A 309 -13.51 4.35 -22.42
C LEU A 309 -14.54 4.04 -23.52
N PRO A 310 -14.34 4.53 -24.77
CA PRO A 310 -15.22 4.21 -25.91
C PRO A 310 -15.44 2.70 -26.10
N ILE A 311 -14.46 1.88 -25.73
CA ILE A 311 -14.55 0.43 -25.61
C ILE A 311 -14.15 0.10 -24.17
N PRO A 312 -15.10 -0.15 -23.24
CA PRO A 312 -14.81 -0.50 -21.87
C PRO A 312 -13.93 -1.74 -21.76
N ILE A 313 -12.89 -1.66 -20.92
CA ILE A 313 -11.86 -2.70 -20.78
C ILE A 313 -12.35 -3.83 -19.88
N THR A 314 -12.33 -5.08 -20.40
CA THR A 314 -12.35 -6.29 -19.59
C THR A 314 -11.05 -6.35 -18.80
N THR A 315 -11.13 -6.60 -17.49
CA THR A 315 -9.99 -6.49 -16.58
C THR A 315 -10.11 -7.43 -15.39
N LEU A 316 -9.03 -7.63 -14.67
CA LEU A 316 -9.04 -8.27 -13.37
C LEU A 316 -9.01 -7.20 -12.27
N ARG A 317 -10.04 -7.20 -11.41
CA ARG A 317 -10.10 -6.32 -10.23
C ARG A 317 -9.30 -6.90 -9.09
N GLN A 318 -8.39 -6.10 -8.53
CA GLN A 318 -7.68 -6.45 -7.32
C GLN A 318 -8.51 -6.15 -6.06
N PRO A 319 -8.45 -7.01 -5.02
CA PRO A 319 -9.19 -6.81 -3.78
C PRO A 319 -8.47 -5.82 -2.85
N CYS A 320 -8.32 -4.57 -3.29
CA CYS A 320 -7.55 -3.53 -2.60
C CYS A 320 -7.95 -3.34 -1.13
N ARG A 321 -9.26 -3.47 -0.80
CA ARG A 321 -9.73 -3.40 0.59
C ARG A 321 -9.19 -4.55 1.43
N SER A 322 -9.22 -5.78 0.93
CA SER A 322 -8.67 -6.93 1.66
C SER A 322 -7.16 -6.79 1.85
N ILE A 323 -6.44 -6.32 0.82
CA ILE A 323 -5.01 -6.06 0.90
C ILE A 323 -4.72 -5.05 2.02
N GLY A 324 -5.40 -3.90 2.03
CA GLY A 324 -5.19 -2.86 3.04
C GLY A 324 -5.53 -3.30 4.47
N THR A 325 -6.63 -4.05 4.64
CA THR A 325 -7.04 -4.57 5.95
C THR A 325 -6.01 -5.53 6.52
N HIS A 326 -5.61 -6.57 5.75
CA HIS A 326 -4.67 -7.58 6.23
C HIS A 326 -3.24 -7.01 6.39
N ALA A 327 -2.86 -6.01 5.60
CA ALA A 327 -1.60 -5.30 5.82
C ALA A 327 -1.57 -4.61 7.19
N ALA A 328 -2.65 -3.90 7.58
CA ALA A 328 -2.76 -3.26 8.89
C ALA A 328 -2.78 -4.28 10.04
N GLU A 329 -3.48 -5.39 9.89
CA GLU A 329 -3.52 -6.48 10.87
C GLU A 329 -2.13 -7.11 11.07
N LEU A 330 -1.41 -7.43 9.98
CA LEU A 330 -0.03 -7.95 10.06
C LEU A 330 0.92 -6.95 10.71
N MET A 331 0.78 -5.66 10.38
CA MET A 331 1.59 -4.60 11.00
C MET A 331 1.38 -4.55 12.51
N ALA A 332 0.13 -4.60 12.97
CA ALA A 332 -0.19 -4.63 14.39
C ALA A 332 0.43 -5.85 15.11
N LEU A 333 0.39 -7.02 14.47
CA LEU A 333 1.03 -8.23 15.01
C LEU A 333 2.55 -8.05 15.12
N ARG A 334 3.22 -7.56 14.07
CA ARG A 334 4.68 -7.37 14.06
C ARG A 334 5.14 -6.36 15.09
N ILE A 335 4.44 -5.25 15.26
CA ILE A 335 4.75 -4.23 16.26
C ILE A 335 4.59 -4.78 17.69
N ASN A 336 3.68 -5.73 17.91
CA ASN A 336 3.47 -6.40 19.18
C ASN A 336 4.42 -7.59 19.43
N ASN A 337 5.56 -7.63 18.72
CA ASN A 337 6.61 -8.66 18.84
C ASN A 337 6.19 -10.07 18.40
N ASP A 338 5.33 -10.17 17.38
CA ASP A 338 5.06 -11.45 16.73
C ASP A 338 6.34 -11.99 16.06
N LYS A 339 6.84 -13.11 16.58
CA LYS A 339 8.05 -13.79 16.10
C LYS A 339 7.76 -14.89 15.08
N HIS A 340 6.53 -15.01 14.61
CA HIS A 340 6.23 -15.99 13.58
C HIS A 340 7.02 -15.75 12.29
N PRO A 341 7.29 -16.79 11.50
CA PRO A 341 7.90 -16.65 10.19
C PRO A 341 7.16 -15.64 9.31
N PRO A 342 7.83 -15.07 8.31
CA PRO A 342 7.18 -14.18 7.34
C PRO A 342 5.94 -14.82 6.71
N ARG A 343 4.88 -14.05 6.59
CA ARG A 343 3.61 -14.48 6.02
C ARG A 343 3.43 -13.88 4.64
N ARG A 344 2.85 -14.66 3.75
CA ARG A 344 2.47 -14.20 2.40
C ARG A 344 0.96 -14.37 2.28
N ILE A 345 0.25 -13.23 2.25
CA ILE A 345 -1.19 -13.20 2.06
C ILE A 345 -1.43 -12.77 0.62
N LEU A 346 -1.80 -13.74 -0.21
CA LEU A 346 -2.02 -13.53 -1.63
C LEU A 346 -3.51 -13.77 -1.95
N PHE A 347 -4.14 -12.76 -2.48
CA PHE A 347 -5.56 -12.80 -2.83
C PHE A 347 -5.77 -13.16 -4.29
N GLU A 348 -6.91 -13.75 -4.58
CA GLU A 348 -7.40 -13.91 -5.94
C GLU A 348 -7.95 -12.59 -6.48
N THR A 349 -7.88 -12.43 -7.79
CA THR A 349 -8.48 -11.31 -8.52
C THR A 349 -9.87 -11.69 -9.01
N GLN A 350 -10.72 -10.69 -9.25
CA GLN A 350 -12.06 -10.85 -9.80
C GLN A 350 -12.08 -10.44 -11.27
N LEU A 351 -12.51 -11.35 -12.15
CA LEU A 351 -12.73 -11.01 -13.56
C LEU A 351 -13.95 -10.10 -13.72
N ILE A 352 -13.74 -8.98 -14.40
CA ILE A 352 -14.78 -8.00 -14.79
C ILE A 352 -14.86 -7.96 -16.30
N VAL A 353 -15.84 -8.68 -16.86
CA VAL A 353 -16.05 -8.75 -18.31
C VAL A 353 -16.72 -7.47 -18.81
N ARG A 354 -16.12 -6.87 -19.84
CA ARG A 354 -16.64 -5.70 -20.55
C ARG A 354 -16.48 -5.84 -22.06
N GLN A 355 -16.75 -4.77 -22.80
CA GLN A 355 -16.81 -4.78 -24.26
C GLN A 355 -15.50 -5.20 -24.94
N SER A 356 -14.31 -4.92 -24.36
CA SER A 356 -13.04 -5.19 -25.06
C SER A 356 -12.73 -6.68 -25.30
N SER A 357 -13.46 -7.61 -24.67
CA SER A 357 -13.32 -9.05 -24.91
C SER A 357 -14.64 -9.73 -25.26
N SER A 358 -15.78 -9.10 -24.97
CA SER A 358 -17.11 -9.63 -25.26
C SER A 358 -17.89 -8.60 -26.06
N PRO A 359 -18.52 -8.95 -27.20
CA PRO A 359 -19.38 -8.02 -27.93
C PRO A 359 -20.50 -7.54 -26.98
N SER A 360 -20.89 -6.29 -27.14
CA SER A 360 -22.10 -5.78 -26.48
C SER A 360 -23.28 -6.62 -26.93
N SER A 361 -24.00 -7.19 -25.98
CA SER A 361 -25.29 -7.88 -26.25
C SER A 361 -26.31 -6.89 -26.76
#